data_708249c1a87a36da80fcc61f12894c22
#
_entry.id   708249c1a87a36da80fcc61f12894c22
#
_cell.length_a   1.000
_cell.length_b   1.000
_cell.length_c   1.000
_cell.angle_alpha   90.00
_cell.angle_beta   90.00
_cell.angle_gamma   90.00
#
_symmetry.space_group_name_H-M   'P 1'
#
loop_
_entity.id
_entity.type
_entity.pdbx_description
1 polymer ?
#
loop_
_entity_poly.entity_id
_entity_poly.type
_entity_poly.pdbx_seq_one_letter_code
_entity_poly.pdbx_strand_id
1 'polypeptide(L)'
;PLEKPLILGQAHPSVIMVTGVNGAGKTTSIGKLTRHLSQSGASVLLAAADTFRAAAREQLEVWADRSRVDIVSQSGGDPAAVAFDAVSAGKARGKDVVIVDTAGRLPTQTHLMEELKKIKRVVQKADPSAPHEVLLVIDGNTGQNALAQVQAFDQALGLTGLIVTKLDGTAKGGVLAAIALWSRERQRSAGATVPVYFIGVGESLEDLQTFSAREFSQAVLGSAAAD
;
A
#
# COMPACT_ATOMS: atom_id res chain seq x y z
N PRO A 1 -0.39 1.22 19.16
CA PRO A 1 0.50 1.94 18.23
C PRO A 1 0.19 1.67 16.76
N LEU A 2 -0.50 0.55 16.42
CA LEU A 2 -0.78 0.19 15.02
C LEU A 2 -2.09 0.77 14.47
N GLU A 3 -3.04 1.12 15.33
CA GLU A 3 -4.35 1.62 14.91
C GLU A 3 -4.28 3.12 14.67
N LYS A 4 -4.46 3.53 13.42
CA LYS A 4 -4.69 4.91 12.99
C LYS A 4 -5.52 4.88 11.72
N PRO A 5 -6.45 5.82 11.53
CA PRO A 5 -7.18 5.94 10.27
C PRO A 5 -6.26 6.49 9.17
N LEU A 6 -6.49 6.04 7.94
CA LEU A 6 -5.94 6.72 6.76
C LEU A 6 -6.70 8.03 6.55
N ILE A 7 -6.00 9.15 6.63
CA ILE A 7 -6.58 10.49 6.46
C ILE A 7 -6.13 11.04 5.11
N LEU A 8 -7.10 11.27 4.22
CA LEU A 8 -6.91 11.86 2.91
C LEU A 8 -7.64 13.20 2.82
N GLY A 9 -7.39 13.97 1.74
CA GLY A 9 -8.11 15.22 1.47
C GLY A 9 -7.45 16.50 2.03
N GLN A 10 -6.26 16.38 2.63
CA GLN A 10 -5.45 17.56 2.97
C GLN A 10 -4.66 18.10 1.76
N ALA A 11 -4.49 17.27 0.73
CA ALA A 11 -3.90 17.63 -0.56
C ALA A 11 -4.81 17.15 -1.69
N HIS A 12 -4.82 17.85 -2.81
CA HIS A 12 -5.60 17.55 -4.01
C HIS A 12 -4.71 17.52 -5.25
N PRO A 13 -4.37 16.31 -5.74
CA PRO A 13 -4.72 14.99 -5.19
C PRO A 13 -3.86 14.61 -3.97
N SER A 14 -4.41 13.79 -3.07
CA SER A 14 -3.60 13.00 -2.15
C SER A 14 -2.93 11.88 -2.94
N VAL A 15 -1.61 11.80 -2.91
CA VAL A 15 -0.83 10.80 -3.66
C VAL A 15 -0.41 9.67 -2.74
N ILE A 16 -0.85 8.46 -3.06
CA ILE A 16 -0.54 7.24 -2.33
C ILE A 16 0.39 6.37 -3.18
N MET A 17 1.61 6.16 -2.75
CA MET A 17 2.54 5.22 -3.35
C MET A 17 2.41 3.85 -2.66
N VAL A 18 2.06 2.80 -3.41
CA VAL A 18 1.88 1.46 -2.87
C VAL A 18 3.04 0.57 -3.31
N THR A 19 3.70 -0.06 -2.36
CA THR A 19 4.87 -0.91 -2.57
C THR A 19 4.70 -2.27 -1.89
N GLY A 20 5.56 -3.21 -2.21
CA GLY A 20 5.55 -4.57 -1.66
C GLY A 20 6.11 -5.58 -2.65
N VAL A 21 6.51 -6.76 -2.16
CA VAL A 21 7.04 -7.84 -3.00
C VAL A 21 5.96 -8.50 -3.84
N ASN A 22 6.36 -9.19 -4.91
CA ASN A 22 5.43 -9.98 -5.71
C ASN A 22 4.74 -11.05 -4.85
N GLY A 23 3.46 -11.25 -5.07
CA GLY A 23 2.66 -12.21 -4.32
C GLY A 23 2.12 -11.71 -2.97
N ALA A 24 2.51 -10.53 -2.50
CA ALA A 24 1.95 -9.94 -1.28
C ALA A 24 0.49 -9.48 -1.41
N GLY A 25 -0.07 -9.43 -2.63
CA GLY A 25 -1.43 -8.97 -2.87
C GLY A 25 -1.55 -7.46 -3.13
N LYS A 26 -0.49 -6.83 -3.62
CA LYS A 26 -0.40 -5.38 -3.84
C LYS A 26 -1.47 -4.86 -4.81
N THR A 27 -1.50 -5.35 -6.05
CA THR A 27 -2.46 -4.89 -7.07
C THR A 27 -3.92 -5.15 -6.65
N THR A 28 -4.19 -6.29 -6.02
CA THR A 28 -5.52 -6.61 -5.46
C THR A 28 -5.89 -5.65 -4.33
N SER A 29 -4.96 -5.34 -3.43
CA SER A 29 -5.20 -4.37 -2.35
C SER A 29 -5.47 -2.97 -2.89
N ILE A 30 -4.76 -2.55 -3.94
CA ILE A 30 -5.02 -1.28 -4.64
C ILE A 30 -6.43 -1.27 -5.21
N GLY A 31 -6.86 -2.34 -5.88
CA GLY A 31 -8.21 -2.45 -6.44
C GLY A 31 -9.29 -2.32 -5.38
N LYS A 32 -9.14 -3.01 -4.24
CA LYS A 32 -10.06 -2.93 -3.11
C LYS A 32 -10.08 -1.54 -2.47
N LEU A 33 -8.91 -0.92 -2.28
CA LEU A 33 -8.78 0.44 -1.75
C LEU A 33 -9.43 1.46 -2.70
N THR A 34 -9.20 1.33 -3.99
CA THR A 34 -9.83 2.17 -5.02
C THR A 34 -11.34 2.12 -4.93
N ARG A 35 -11.91 0.92 -4.83
CA ARG A 35 -13.36 0.72 -4.68
C ARG A 35 -13.87 1.36 -3.39
N HIS A 36 -13.19 1.14 -2.27
CA HIS A 36 -13.55 1.74 -0.97
C HIS A 36 -13.59 3.27 -1.05
N LEU A 37 -12.57 3.89 -1.63
CA LEU A 37 -12.50 5.35 -1.80
C LEU A 37 -13.57 5.86 -2.75
N SER A 38 -13.80 5.20 -3.88
CA SER A 38 -14.83 5.58 -4.85
C SER A 38 -16.24 5.50 -4.26
N GLN A 39 -16.52 4.47 -3.46
CA GLN A 39 -17.79 4.33 -2.75
C GLN A 39 -18.01 5.44 -1.71
N SER A 40 -16.92 5.98 -1.15
CA SER A 40 -16.95 7.14 -0.25
C SER A 40 -17.07 8.48 -1.00
N GLY A 41 -17.19 8.46 -2.33
CA GLY A 41 -17.36 9.64 -3.18
C GLY A 41 -16.06 10.27 -3.65
N ALA A 42 -14.89 9.70 -3.35
CA ALA A 42 -13.61 10.24 -3.82
C ALA A 42 -13.37 9.91 -5.30
N SER A 43 -12.92 10.92 -6.07
CA SER A 43 -12.45 10.72 -7.44
C SER A 43 -11.01 10.21 -7.43
N VAL A 44 -10.80 9.00 -7.98
CA VAL A 44 -9.51 8.30 -7.96
C VAL A 44 -8.92 8.21 -9.35
N LEU A 45 -7.59 8.32 -9.45
CA LEU A 45 -6.81 7.99 -10.64
C LEU A 45 -5.75 6.97 -10.26
N LEU A 46 -5.61 5.90 -11.05
CA LEU A 46 -4.61 4.85 -10.87
C LEU A 46 -3.40 5.10 -11.78
N ALA A 47 -2.21 4.80 -11.30
CA ALA A 47 -0.98 4.77 -12.07
C ALA A 47 -0.40 3.36 -12.12
N ALA A 48 -0.35 2.74 -13.29
CA ALA A 48 0.23 1.43 -13.51
C ALA A 48 1.77 1.54 -13.67
N ALA A 49 2.48 1.81 -12.59
CA ALA A 49 3.93 1.96 -12.58
C ALA A 49 4.70 0.63 -12.42
N ASP A 50 4.02 -0.53 -12.36
CA ASP A 50 4.64 -1.84 -12.61
C ASP A 50 4.69 -2.11 -14.12
N THR A 51 5.53 -1.40 -14.85
CA THR A 51 5.61 -1.44 -16.31
C THR A 51 6.25 -2.71 -16.87
N PHE A 52 6.89 -3.49 -16.02
CA PHE A 52 7.58 -4.72 -16.38
C PHE A 52 6.68 -5.95 -16.45
N ARG A 53 5.54 -5.91 -15.77
CA ARG A 53 4.60 -7.03 -15.68
C ARG A 53 3.31 -6.70 -16.41
N ALA A 54 3.16 -7.22 -17.64
CA ALA A 54 1.94 -7.03 -18.41
C ALA A 54 0.68 -7.46 -17.64
N ALA A 55 0.73 -8.63 -16.99
CA ALA A 55 -0.39 -9.15 -16.21
C ALA A 55 -0.78 -8.24 -15.02
N ALA A 56 0.19 -7.58 -14.37
CA ALA A 56 -0.12 -6.65 -13.29
C ALA A 56 -0.84 -5.39 -13.81
N ARG A 57 -0.38 -4.87 -14.95
CA ARG A 57 -1.03 -3.74 -15.63
C ARG A 57 -2.46 -4.09 -16.05
N GLU A 58 -2.64 -5.22 -16.75
CA GLU A 58 -3.97 -5.70 -17.17
C GLU A 58 -4.91 -5.91 -15.97
N GLN A 59 -4.41 -6.47 -14.88
CA GLN A 59 -5.19 -6.63 -13.66
C GLN A 59 -5.60 -5.26 -13.09
N LEU A 60 -4.71 -4.27 -13.08
CA LEU A 60 -5.02 -2.93 -12.58
C LEU A 60 -6.03 -2.21 -13.49
N GLU A 61 -5.95 -2.41 -14.81
CA GLU A 61 -6.93 -1.90 -15.80
C GLU A 61 -8.32 -2.50 -15.54
N VAL A 62 -8.42 -3.79 -15.27
CA VAL A 62 -9.69 -4.43 -14.87
C VAL A 62 -10.26 -3.82 -13.59
N TRP A 63 -9.41 -3.52 -12.60
CA TRP A 63 -9.86 -2.84 -11.39
C TRP A 63 -10.32 -1.41 -11.64
N ALA A 64 -9.64 -0.67 -12.52
CA ALA A 64 -10.04 0.67 -12.93
C ALA A 64 -11.43 0.66 -13.57
N ASP A 65 -11.67 -0.24 -14.50
CA ASP A 65 -12.97 -0.41 -15.18
C ASP A 65 -14.09 -0.76 -14.19
N ARG A 66 -13.85 -1.75 -13.33
CA ARG A 66 -14.83 -2.16 -12.31
C ARG A 66 -15.19 -1.06 -11.32
N SER A 67 -14.23 -0.23 -10.98
CA SER A 67 -14.40 0.90 -10.05
C SER A 67 -14.80 2.19 -10.75
N ARG A 68 -14.84 2.20 -12.10
CA ARG A 68 -15.13 3.37 -12.94
C ARG A 68 -14.21 4.55 -12.63
N VAL A 69 -12.92 4.28 -12.53
CA VAL A 69 -11.88 5.28 -12.28
C VAL A 69 -10.90 5.38 -13.43
N ASP A 70 -10.25 6.53 -13.55
CA ASP A 70 -9.23 6.76 -14.57
C ASP A 70 -7.96 5.98 -14.25
N ILE A 71 -7.23 5.60 -15.30
CA ILE A 71 -5.92 4.97 -15.18
C ILE A 71 -4.93 5.61 -16.17
N VAL A 72 -3.70 5.78 -15.70
CA VAL A 72 -2.53 6.09 -16.54
C VAL A 72 -1.68 4.84 -16.61
N SER A 73 -1.53 4.29 -17.81
CA SER A 73 -0.73 3.10 -18.08
C SER A 73 0.11 3.28 -19.33
N GLN A 74 1.30 2.65 -19.35
CA GLN A 74 2.18 2.63 -20.51
C GLN A 74 2.85 1.27 -20.60
N SER A 75 2.86 0.69 -21.79
CA SER A 75 3.55 -0.57 -22.05
C SER A 75 5.06 -0.35 -22.17
N GLY A 76 5.86 -0.98 -21.31
CA GLY A 76 7.31 -0.95 -21.37
C GLY A 76 7.96 0.41 -21.10
N GLY A 77 7.22 1.36 -20.52
CA GLY A 77 7.74 2.68 -20.16
C GLY A 77 8.55 2.71 -18.86
N ASP A 78 9.19 3.85 -18.60
CA ASP A 78 9.84 4.10 -17.30
C ASP A 78 8.77 4.23 -16.20
N PRO A 79 8.81 3.38 -15.14
CA PRO A 79 7.88 3.46 -14.02
C PRO A 79 7.74 4.86 -13.42
N ALA A 80 8.85 5.57 -13.32
CA ALA A 80 8.87 6.92 -12.76
C ALA A 80 8.16 7.93 -13.67
N ALA A 81 8.23 7.77 -15.00
CA ALA A 81 7.51 8.62 -15.95
C ALA A 81 6.00 8.39 -15.83
N VAL A 82 5.54 7.14 -15.75
CA VAL A 82 4.12 6.80 -15.54
C VAL A 82 3.59 7.43 -14.24
N ALA A 83 4.35 7.35 -13.16
CA ALA A 83 3.97 7.95 -11.88
C ALA A 83 3.89 9.47 -11.97
N PHE A 84 4.85 10.12 -12.63
CA PHE A 84 4.86 11.57 -12.85
C PHE A 84 3.63 12.02 -13.66
N ASP A 85 3.36 11.33 -14.76
CA ASP A 85 2.23 11.64 -15.65
C ASP A 85 0.90 11.47 -14.92
N ALA A 86 0.76 10.43 -14.09
CA ALA A 86 -0.44 10.21 -13.30
C ALA A 86 -0.67 11.30 -12.25
N VAL A 87 0.36 11.74 -11.53
CA VAL A 87 0.23 12.84 -10.57
C VAL A 87 -0.11 14.14 -11.27
N SER A 88 0.55 14.43 -12.39
CA SER A 88 0.27 15.62 -13.20
C SER A 88 -1.15 15.60 -13.76
N ALA A 89 -1.61 14.46 -14.30
CA ALA A 89 -2.98 14.28 -14.77
C ALA A 89 -4.00 14.38 -13.63
N GLY A 90 -3.71 13.83 -12.46
CA GLY A 90 -4.55 13.92 -11.27
C GLY A 90 -4.78 15.37 -10.85
N LYS A 91 -3.72 16.18 -10.82
CA LYS A 91 -3.79 17.63 -10.55
C LYS A 91 -4.62 18.34 -11.62
N ALA A 92 -4.31 18.12 -12.89
CA ALA A 92 -5.00 18.78 -14.01
C ALA A 92 -6.50 18.45 -14.08
N ARG A 93 -6.88 17.23 -13.68
CA ARG A 93 -8.27 16.76 -13.71
C ARG A 93 -9.01 16.96 -12.38
N GLY A 94 -8.39 17.59 -11.38
CA GLY A 94 -9.00 17.82 -10.07
C GLY A 94 -9.36 16.54 -9.32
N LYS A 95 -8.55 15.50 -9.44
CA LYS A 95 -8.78 14.24 -8.71
C LYS A 95 -8.51 14.40 -7.23
N ASP A 96 -9.26 13.67 -6.40
CA ASP A 96 -9.05 13.66 -4.95
C ASP A 96 -7.86 12.79 -4.55
N VAL A 97 -7.66 11.66 -5.25
CA VAL A 97 -6.62 10.68 -4.93
C VAL A 97 -5.94 10.15 -6.19
N VAL A 98 -4.61 10.03 -6.14
CA VAL A 98 -3.81 9.26 -7.11
C VAL A 98 -3.14 8.11 -6.39
N ILE A 99 -3.34 6.87 -6.87
CA ILE A 99 -2.72 5.67 -6.31
C ILE A 99 -1.70 5.13 -7.33
N VAL A 100 -0.44 5.01 -6.90
CA VAL A 100 0.66 4.53 -7.73
C VAL A 100 0.98 3.09 -7.38
N ASP A 101 0.69 2.15 -8.31
CA ASP A 101 1.09 0.74 -8.21
C ASP A 101 2.52 0.59 -8.71
N THR A 102 3.43 0.11 -7.86
CA THR A 102 4.85 -0.05 -8.17
C THR A 102 5.23 -1.51 -8.37
N ALA A 103 6.36 -1.76 -9.04
CA ALA A 103 6.91 -3.09 -9.16
C ALA A 103 7.23 -3.71 -7.81
N GLY A 104 7.03 -5.02 -7.70
CA GLY A 104 7.36 -5.80 -6.49
C GLY A 104 8.39 -6.89 -6.75
N ARG A 105 9.03 -6.91 -7.91
CA ARG A 105 10.02 -7.94 -8.25
C ARG A 105 11.37 -7.65 -7.63
N LEU A 106 12.06 -8.73 -7.35
CA LEU A 106 13.43 -8.77 -6.84
C LEU A 106 14.32 -9.50 -7.87
N PRO A 107 15.03 -8.82 -8.78
CA PRO A 107 16.29 -9.40 -9.24
C PRO A 107 17.34 -9.30 -8.13
N THR A 108 17.41 -8.12 -7.48
CA THR A 108 18.03 -7.94 -6.18
C THR A 108 17.18 -6.94 -5.40
N GLN A 109 17.19 -7.03 -4.07
CA GLN A 109 16.51 -6.06 -3.20
C GLN A 109 17.03 -4.63 -3.43
N THR A 110 18.31 -4.48 -3.70
CA THR A 110 18.96 -3.19 -3.98
C THR A 110 18.37 -2.52 -5.21
N HIS A 111 18.22 -3.23 -6.34
CA HIS A 111 17.66 -2.67 -7.56
C HIS A 111 16.21 -2.23 -7.39
N LEU A 112 15.40 -3.04 -6.68
CA LEU A 112 14.02 -2.66 -6.38
C LEU A 112 13.96 -1.38 -5.55
N MET A 113 14.77 -1.28 -4.50
CA MET A 113 14.77 -0.10 -3.63
C MET A 113 15.23 1.16 -4.37
N GLU A 114 16.23 1.07 -5.25
CA GLU A 114 16.66 2.22 -6.06
C GLU A 114 15.58 2.66 -7.06
N GLU A 115 14.86 1.72 -7.69
CA GLU A 115 13.74 2.04 -8.56
C GLU A 115 12.60 2.75 -7.77
N LEU A 116 12.24 2.22 -6.62
CA LEU A 116 11.21 2.82 -5.77
C LEU A 116 11.60 4.23 -5.27
N LYS A 117 12.86 4.43 -4.90
CA LYS A 117 13.39 5.76 -4.54
C LYS A 117 13.34 6.71 -5.74
N LYS A 118 13.63 6.22 -6.96
CA LYS A 118 13.52 7.02 -8.19
C LYS A 118 12.08 7.46 -8.41
N ILE A 119 11.10 6.55 -8.31
CA ILE A 119 9.68 6.86 -8.44
C ILE A 119 9.29 7.95 -7.43
N LYS A 120 9.64 7.77 -6.15
CA LYS A 120 9.36 8.75 -5.09
C LYS A 120 9.91 10.14 -5.44
N ARG A 121 11.18 10.23 -5.86
CA ARG A 121 11.82 11.50 -6.24
C ARG A 121 11.13 12.16 -7.45
N VAL A 122 10.70 11.35 -8.42
CA VAL A 122 10.04 11.88 -9.64
C VAL A 122 8.61 12.33 -9.34
N VAL A 123 7.89 11.63 -8.47
CA VAL A 123 6.59 12.09 -7.96
C VAL A 123 6.72 13.45 -7.26
N GLN A 124 7.77 13.68 -6.49
CA GLN A 124 8.07 14.97 -5.84
C GLN A 124 8.31 16.11 -6.84
N LYS A 125 8.74 15.81 -8.08
CA LYS A 125 8.85 16.84 -9.12
C LYS A 125 7.49 17.28 -9.67
N ALA A 126 6.50 16.36 -9.69
CA ALA A 126 5.13 16.68 -10.07
C ALA A 126 4.37 17.44 -8.96
N ASP A 127 4.62 17.05 -7.71
CA ASP A 127 4.10 17.69 -6.51
C ASP A 127 5.14 17.59 -5.37
N PRO A 128 5.76 18.71 -4.95
CA PRO A 128 6.79 18.70 -3.91
C PRO A 128 6.34 18.13 -2.56
N SER A 129 5.04 18.12 -2.26
CA SER A 129 4.48 17.55 -1.03
C SER A 129 4.22 16.05 -1.13
N ALA A 130 4.19 15.49 -2.36
CA ALA A 130 3.91 14.06 -2.60
C ALA A 130 5.18 13.20 -2.53
N PRO A 131 5.05 11.87 -2.34
CA PRO A 131 3.81 11.17 -1.97
C PRO A 131 3.38 11.51 -0.54
N HIS A 132 2.08 11.66 -0.31
CA HIS A 132 1.52 11.94 1.01
C HIS A 132 1.45 10.70 1.87
N GLU A 133 1.29 9.54 1.22
CA GLU A 133 1.34 8.22 1.85
C GLU A 133 2.27 7.28 1.07
N VAL A 134 3.06 6.50 1.79
CA VAL A 134 3.86 5.39 1.27
C VAL A 134 3.43 4.13 2.01
N LEU A 135 2.62 3.31 1.36
CA LEU A 135 2.04 2.11 1.93
C LEU A 135 2.82 0.87 1.50
N LEU A 136 3.13 0.00 2.44
CA LEU A 136 3.67 -1.31 2.17
C LEU A 136 2.56 -2.37 2.32
N VAL A 137 2.38 -3.18 1.29
CA VAL A 137 1.54 -4.38 1.34
C VAL A 137 2.41 -5.57 1.71
N ILE A 138 2.07 -6.26 2.79
CA ILE A 138 2.76 -7.45 3.28
C ILE A 138 1.80 -8.63 3.42
N ASP A 139 2.33 -9.83 3.19
CA ASP A 139 1.61 -11.08 3.41
C ASP A 139 1.73 -11.51 4.87
N GLY A 140 0.62 -11.59 5.59
CA GLY A 140 0.57 -11.96 7.00
C GLY A 140 1.06 -13.39 7.30
N ASN A 141 1.14 -14.26 6.29
CA ASN A 141 1.62 -15.63 6.44
C ASN A 141 3.16 -15.76 6.38
N THR A 142 3.89 -14.68 6.05
CA THR A 142 5.35 -14.75 5.86
C THR A 142 6.17 -14.70 7.16
N GLY A 143 5.52 -14.61 8.32
CA GLY A 143 6.17 -14.69 9.63
C GLY A 143 7.27 -13.63 9.83
N GLN A 144 8.46 -14.06 10.24
CA GLN A 144 9.63 -13.19 10.46
C GLN A 144 10.05 -12.38 9.22
N ASN A 145 9.81 -12.91 8.01
CA ASN A 145 10.12 -12.23 6.76
C ASN A 145 9.26 -10.96 6.57
N ALA A 146 8.05 -10.92 7.10
CA ALA A 146 7.21 -9.74 7.05
C ALA A 146 7.85 -8.55 7.78
N LEU A 147 8.37 -8.77 8.99
CA LEU A 147 9.06 -7.72 9.75
C LEU A 147 10.33 -7.25 9.03
N ALA A 148 11.12 -8.18 8.49
CA ALA A 148 12.32 -7.82 7.72
C ALA A 148 11.97 -6.96 6.49
N GLN A 149 10.88 -7.27 5.79
CA GLN A 149 10.37 -6.45 4.68
C GLN A 149 9.97 -5.05 5.17
N VAL A 150 9.21 -4.94 6.26
CA VAL A 150 8.80 -3.65 6.82
C VAL A 150 10.02 -2.78 7.11
N GLN A 151 11.03 -3.34 7.76
CA GLN A 151 12.26 -2.62 8.10
C GLN A 151 13.03 -2.15 6.87
N ALA A 152 13.21 -3.03 5.87
CA ALA A 152 13.94 -2.71 4.65
C ALA A 152 13.24 -1.63 3.82
N PHE A 153 11.91 -1.74 3.64
CA PHE A 153 11.13 -0.75 2.91
C PHE A 153 11.03 0.58 3.66
N ASP A 154 10.91 0.55 4.99
CA ASP A 154 10.89 1.77 5.81
C ASP A 154 12.23 2.52 5.72
N GLN A 155 13.34 1.81 5.83
CA GLN A 155 14.68 2.40 5.69
C GLN A 155 14.89 3.04 4.32
N ALA A 156 14.35 2.42 3.26
CA ALA A 156 14.52 2.91 1.89
C ALA A 156 13.60 4.08 1.54
N LEU A 157 12.35 4.06 2.02
CA LEU A 157 11.28 4.92 1.53
C LEU A 157 10.64 5.80 2.59
N GLY A 158 10.77 5.46 3.88
CA GLY A 158 10.01 6.11 4.95
C GLY A 158 8.53 5.77 4.84
N LEU A 159 8.14 4.61 5.34
CA LEU A 159 6.75 4.15 5.31
C LEU A 159 5.84 5.02 6.18
N THR A 160 4.62 5.23 5.72
CA THR A 160 3.57 5.94 6.46
C THR A 160 2.48 5.00 6.97
N GLY A 161 2.33 3.82 6.36
CA GLY A 161 1.34 2.83 6.76
C GLY A 161 1.53 1.48 6.10
N LEU A 162 0.78 0.50 6.60
CA LEU A 162 0.80 -0.89 6.14
C LEU A 162 -0.60 -1.36 5.74
N ILE A 163 -0.61 -2.26 4.77
CA ILE A 163 -1.75 -3.15 4.45
C ILE A 163 -1.26 -4.57 4.68
N VAL A 164 -1.91 -5.30 5.58
CA VAL A 164 -1.55 -6.69 5.90
C VAL A 164 -2.59 -7.62 5.29
N THR A 165 -2.17 -8.44 4.34
CA THR A 165 -3.05 -9.37 3.62
C THR A 165 -2.99 -10.79 4.21
N LYS A 166 -3.93 -11.63 3.81
CA LYS A 166 -3.97 -13.07 4.13
C LYS A 166 -3.99 -13.37 5.63
N LEU A 167 -4.72 -12.54 6.38
CA LEU A 167 -4.92 -12.73 7.82
C LEU A 167 -6.02 -13.73 8.18
N ASP A 168 -6.48 -14.53 7.25
CA ASP A 168 -7.42 -15.64 7.41
C ASP A 168 -6.76 -16.95 7.90
N GLY A 169 -5.42 -17.00 7.94
CA GLY A 169 -4.64 -18.14 8.41
C GLY A 169 -4.41 -18.19 9.92
N THR A 170 -3.76 -19.27 10.41
CA THR A 170 -3.53 -19.57 11.83
C THR A 170 -2.39 -18.79 12.50
N ALA A 171 -1.48 -18.16 11.76
CA ALA A 171 -0.30 -17.45 12.28
C ALA A 171 -0.50 -15.95 12.55
N LYS A 172 -1.73 -15.48 12.61
CA LYS A 172 -2.18 -14.08 12.58
C LYS A 172 -1.56 -13.16 13.63
N GLY A 173 -1.42 -13.62 14.86
CA GLY A 173 -1.05 -12.76 15.99
C GLY A 173 0.43 -12.38 16.02
N GLY A 174 1.31 -13.29 15.64
CA GLY A 174 2.76 -13.11 15.78
C GLY A 174 3.33 -12.00 14.92
N VAL A 175 2.91 -11.92 13.66
CA VAL A 175 3.38 -10.90 12.70
C VAL A 175 2.99 -9.50 13.17
N LEU A 176 1.71 -9.29 13.51
CA LEU A 176 1.23 -7.99 13.96
C LEU A 176 1.82 -7.58 15.30
N ALA A 177 2.04 -8.53 16.23
CA ALA A 177 2.74 -8.26 17.49
C ALA A 177 4.19 -7.81 17.25
N ALA A 178 4.92 -8.48 16.38
CA ALA A 178 6.29 -8.11 16.02
C ALA A 178 6.36 -6.72 15.38
N ILE A 179 5.45 -6.41 14.45
CA ILE A 179 5.33 -5.10 13.83
C ILE A 179 4.97 -4.02 14.86
N ALA A 180 4.09 -4.33 15.82
CA ALA A 180 3.71 -3.39 16.87
C ALA A 180 4.89 -3.02 17.77
N LEU A 181 5.71 -3.99 18.16
CA LEU A 181 6.91 -3.77 18.95
C LEU A 181 7.92 -2.90 18.17
N TRP A 182 8.20 -3.24 16.93
CA TRP A 182 9.07 -2.46 16.07
C TRP A 182 8.55 -1.04 15.84
N SER A 183 7.28 -0.86 15.57
CA SER A 183 6.66 0.45 15.34
C SER A 183 6.75 1.37 16.59
N ARG A 184 6.68 0.79 17.80
CA ARG A 184 6.91 1.53 19.06
C ARG A 184 8.36 1.96 19.20
N GLU A 185 9.31 1.10 18.82
CA GLU A 185 10.74 1.41 18.86
C GLU A 185 11.09 2.50 17.84
N ARG A 186 10.54 2.40 16.64
CA ARG A 186 10.65 3.43 15.60
C ARG A 186 10.07 4.77 16.04
N GLN A 187 8.96 4.77 16.79
CA GLN A 187 8.40 6.00 17.36
C GLN A 187 9.39 6.69 18.31
N ARG A 188 10.14 5.93 19.09
CA ARG A 188 11.15 6.48 20.01
C ARG A 188 12.36 7.05 19.27
N SER A 189 12.78 6.43 18.17
CA SER A 189 13.96 6.81 17.39
C SER A 189 13.68 7.83 16.30
N ALA A 190 12.53 7.74 15.61
CA ALA A 190 12.18 8.56 14.44
C ALA A 190 10.94 9.45 14.65
N GLY A 191 10.36 9.45 15.85
CA GLY A 191 9.23 10.33 16.21
C GLY A 191 7.87 9.93 15.65
N ALA A 192 7.76 8.87 14.83
CA ALA A 192 6.52 8.45 14.21
C ALA A 192 6.35 6.94 14.20
N THR A 193 5.10 6.46 14.37
CA THR A 193 4.74 5.07 14.18
C THR A 193 4.43 4.77 12.71
N VAL A 194 4.52 3.50 12.31
CA VAL A 194 3.97 3.00 11.05
C VAL A 194 2.71 2.18 11.40
N PRO A 195 1.51 2.73 11.19
CA PRO A 195 0.26 2.05 11.52
C PRO A 195 -0.08 0.99 10.47
N VAL A 196 -0.98 0.08 10.84
CA VAL A 196 -1.72 -0.77 9.91
C VAL A 196 -3.03 -0.06 9.60
N TYR A 197 -3.22 0.36 8.37
CA TYR A 197 -4.46 1.01 7.94
C TYR A 197 -5.54 0.00 7.60
N PHE A 198 -5.16 -1.07 6.90
CA PHE A 198 -6.08 -2.07 6.41
C PHE A 198 -5.55 -3.49 6.60
N ILE A 199 -6.48 -4.43 6.73
CA ILE A 199 -6.24 -5.86 6.72
C ILE A 199 -7.04 -6.52 5.61
N GLY A 200 -6.42 -7.48 4.92
CA GLY A 200 -7.08 -8.36 3.95
C GLY A 200 -7.39 -9.69 4.59
N VAL A 201 -8.68 -10.02 4.67
CA VAL A 201 -9.19 -11.22 5.34
C VAL A 201 -9.81 -12.24 4.38
N GLY A 202 -9.61 -12.07 3.07
CA GLY A 202 -10.15 -12.94 2.03
C GLY A 202 -9.95 -12.37 0.63
N GLU A 203 -10.57 -13.02 -0.37
CA GLU A 203 -10.40 -12.70 -1.80
C GLU A 203 -11.46 -11.76 -2.36
N SER A 204 -12.61 -11.61 -1.68
CA SER A 204 -13.69 -10.77 -2.18
C SER A 204 -13.41 -9.28 -2.03
N LEU A 205 -14.18 -8.46 -2.75
CA LEU A 205 -13.98 -7.00 -2.81
C LEU A 205 -14.17 -6.32 -1.46
N GLU A 206 -14.99 -6.86 -0.61
CA GLU A 206 -15.33 -6.38 0.71
C GLU A 206 -14.32 -6.84 1.79
N ASP A 207 -13.37 -7.71 1.44
CA ASP A 207 -12.42 -8.31 2.38
C ASP A 207 -11.21 -7.43 2.68
N LEU A 208 -11.19 -6.15 2.27
CA LEU A 208 -10.28 -5.13 2.78
C LEU A 208 -11.00 -4.35 3.89
N GLN A 209 -10.57 -4.55 5.10
CA GLN A 209 -11.17 -3.95 6.29
C GLN A 209 -10.20 -2.96 6.96
N THR A 210 -10.73 -1.91 7.55
CA THR A 210 -9.95 -1.02 8.41
C THR A 210 -9.46 -1.81 9.62
N PHE A 211 -8.19 -1.63 9.98
CA PHE A 211 -7.61 -2.32 11.12
C PHE A 211 -8.16 -1.78 12.45
N SER A 212 -8.69 -2.67 13.27
CA SER A 212 -9.05 -2.41 14.65
C SER A 212 -8.19 -3.29 15.58
N ALA A 213 -7.36 -2.66 16.39
CA ALA A 213 -6.49 -3.36 17.34
C ALA A 213 -7.31 -4.10 18.41
N ARG A 214 -8.47 -3.56 18.78
CA ARG A 214 -9.38 -4.17 19.75
C ARG A 214 -10.00 -5.45 19.20
N GLU A 215 -10.59 -5.39 18.00
CA GLU A 215 -11.22 -6.55 17.38
C GLU A 215 -10.19 -7.64 17.09
N PHE A 216 -9.01 -7.24 16.61
CA PHE A 216 -7.91 -8.16 16.35
C PHE A 216 -7.44 -8.86 17.64
N SER A 217 -7.20 -8.13 18.73
CA SER A 217 -6.78 -8.74 19.99
C SER A 217 -7.85 -9.65 20.59
N GLN A 218 -9.13 -9.30 20.47
CA GLN A 218 -10.24 -10.17 20.90
C GLN A 218 -10.29 -11.45 20.07
N ALA A 219 -10.09 -11.38 18.76
CA ALA A 219 -10.07 -12.56 17.88
C ALA A 219 -8.91 -13.50 18.21
N VAL A 220 -7.72 -12.96 18.53
CA VAL A 220 -6.53 -13.74 18.87
C VAL A 220 -6.65 -14.37 20.27
N LEU A 221 -7.11 -13.60 21.28
CA LEU A 221 -7.24 -14.07 22.65
C LEU A 221 -8.48 -14.95 22.86
N GLY A 222 -9.56 -14.70 22.14
CA GLY A 222 -10.78 -15.52 22.17
C GLY A 222 -10.58 -16.91 21.59
N SER A 223 -9.68 -17.06 20.61
CA SER A 223 -9.28 -18.39 20.08
C SER A 223 -8.38 -19.17 21.03
N ALA A 224 -7.63 -18.50 21.92
CA ALA A 224 -6.78 -19.14 22.92
C ALA A 224 -7.53 -19.62 24.17
N ALA A 225 -8.80 -19.19 24.34
CA ALA A 225 -9.65 -19.61 25.48
C ALA A 225 -10.60 -20.78 25.13
N ALA A 226 -10.53 -21.28 23.88
CA ALA A 226 -11.41 -22.36 23.40
C ALA A 226 -10.70 -23.72 23.25
N ASP A 227 -9.42 -23.83 23.61
CA ASP A 227 -8.62 -25.04 23.77
C ASP A 227 -8.31 -25.27 25.27
#